data_cba2f742fcffec95b5198256338425b0
#
_entry.id   cba2f742fcffec95b5198256338425b0
#
_cell.length_a   1.000
_cell.length_b   1.000
_cell.length_c   1.000
_cell.angle_alpha   90.00
_cell.angle_beta   90.00
_cell.angle_gamma   90.00
#
_symmetry.space_group_name_H-M   'P 1'
#
loop_
_entity.id
_entity.type
_entity.pdbx_description
1 polymer ?
#
loop_
_entity_poly.entity_id
_entity_poly.type
_entity_poly.pdbx_seq_one_letter_code
_entity_poly.pdbx_strand_id
1 'polypeptide(L)'
;MVVHNDASVVALRSVLFERGVRVPSDLSVVSLYSSDFGRDFSVPFTAIESAPDQLGRMAVQQLVRRIESPKLDEPYVTRFISPELLDRGSTAAPSSAPNSDR
;
A
#
# COMPACT_ATOMS: atom_id res chain seq x y z
N MET A 1 6.66 1.95 10.54
CA MET A 1 7.18 2.53 9.27
C MET A 1 6.17 2.34 8.17
N VAL A 2 5.96 3.33 7.32
CA VAL A 2 5.10 3.24 6.13
C VAL A 2 5.97 3.36 4.89
N VAL A 3 5.80 2.45 3.93
CA VAL A 3 6.56 2.37 2.68
C VAL A 3 5.63 2.66 1.51
N HIS A 4 6.04 3.55 0.61
CA HIS A 4 5.15 4.09 -0.41
C HIS A 4 5.03 3.24 -1.67
N ASN A 5 6.10 2.61 -2.16
CA ASN A 5 6.11 1.90 -3.44
C ASN A 5 6.96 0.61 -3.42
N ASP A 6 6.82 -0.20 -4.46
CA ASP A 6 7.48 -1.50 -4.57
C ASP A 6 9.01 -1.43 -4.54
N ALA A 7 9.60 -0.47 -5.23
CA ALA A 7 11.06 -0.30 -5.22
C ALA A 7 11.58 -0.02 -3.81
N SER A 8 10.87 0.80 -3.05
CA SER A 8 11.19 1.09 -1.65
C SER A 8 10.99 -0.12 -0.75
N VAL A 9 9.98 -0.96 -1.03
CA VAL A 9 9.75 -2.22 -0.29
C VAL A 9 10.93 -3.17 -0.46
N VAL A 10 11.39 -3.36 -1.69
CA VAL A 10 12.55 -4.23 -2.00
C VAL A 10 13.82 -3.70 -1.36
N ALA A 11 14.09 -2.40 -1.49
CA ALA A 11 15.27 -1.77 -0.89
C ALA A 11 15.25 -1.86 0.64
N LEU A 12 14.10 -1.57 1.26
CA LEU A 12 13.94 -1.68 2.71
C LEU A 12 14.23 -3.09 3.21
N ARG A 13 13.73 -4.11 2.52
CA ARG A 13 13.98 -5.49 2.90
C ARG A 13 15.46 -5.83 2.95
N SER A 14 16.23 -5.44 1.93
CA SER A 14 17.67 -5.67 1.90
C SER A 14 18.35 -5.00 3.08
N VAL A 15 18.02 -3.75 3.37
CA VAL A 15 18.58 -3.01 4.51
C VAL A 15 18.21 -3.65 5.85
N LEU A 16 16.97 -4.07 6.03
CA LEU A 16 16.52 -4.73 7.26
C LEU A 16 17.27 -6.05 7.48
N PHE A 17 17.46 -6.83 6.43
CA PHE A 17 18.22 -8.06 6.48
C PHE A 17 19.69 -7.81 6.85
N GLU A 18 20.35 -6.87 6.16
CA GLU A 18 21.75 -6.52 6.43
C GLU A 18 21.98 -5.99 7.85
N ARG A 19 20.99 -5.28 8.41
CA ARG A 19 21.04 -4.70 9.76
C ARG A 19 20.55 -5.64 10.85
N GLY A 20 20.07 -6.83 10.50
CA GLY A 20 19.50 -7.78 11.46
C GLY A 20 18.24 -7.29 12.15
N VAL A 21 17.50 -6.37 11.52
CA VAL A 21 16.23 -5.83 12.06
C VAL A 21 15.07 -6.77 11.70
N ARG A 22 14.36 -7.22 12.71
CA ARG A 22 13.26 -8.19 12.55
C ARG A 22 11.91 -7.49 12.45
N VAL A 23 11.08 -7.92 11.50
CA VAL A 23 9.70 -7.47 11.33
C VAL A 23 8.79 -8.62 11.76
N PRO A 24 7.79 -8.39 12.62
CA PRO A 24 7.37 -7.14 13.25
C PRO A 24 8.02 -6.83 14.61
N SER A 25 8.87 -7.72 15.14
CA SER A 25 9.34 -7.64 16.54
C SER A 25 10.16 -6.39 16.86
N ASP A 26 11.00 -5.96 15.93
CA ASP A 26 11.85 -4.76 16.11
C ASP A 26 11.24 -3.55 15.39
N LEU A 27 10.53 -3.78 14.29
CA LEU A 27 9.94 -2.73 13.46
C LEU A 27 8.63 -3.19 12.80
N SER A 28 7.56 -2.47 13.02
CA SER A 28 6.31 -2.65 12.25
C SER A 28 6.41 -1.94 10.89
N VAL A 29 6.00 -2.63 9.84
CA VAL A 29 6.03 -2.11 8.46
C VAL A 29 4.66 -2.27 7.81
N VAL A 30 4.21 -1.20 7.15
CA VAL A 30 3.01 -1.19 6.30
C VAL A 30 3.39 -0.61 4.94
N SER A 31 2.96 -1.26 3.87
CA SER A 31 3.12 -0.78 2.51
C SER A 31 1.84 -0.11 2.01
N LEU A 32 1.97 1.02 1.31
CA LEU A 32 0.85 1.65 0.61
C LEU A 32 0.55 0.99 -0.74
N TYR A 33 1.32 -0.02 -1.12
CA TYR A 33 1.14 -0.76 -2.36
C TYR A 33 1.12 -2.26 -2.08
N SER A 34 0.10 -2.92 -2.59
CA SER A 34 0.01 -4.37 -2.63
C SER A 34 0.36 -4.83 -4.03
N SER A 35 1.64 -5.13 -4.25
CA SER A 35 2.03 -5.91 -5.42
C SER A 35 2.24 -7.37 -5.04
N ASP A 36 2.19 -8.25 -6.03
CA ASP A 36 2.56 -9.65 -5.87
C ASP A 36 4.01 -9.83 -5.40
N PHE A 37 4.87 -8.84 -5.61
CA PHE A 37 6.23 -8.80 -5.06
C PHE A 37 6.31 -8.91 -3.53
N GLY A 38 5.27 -8.50 -2.82
CA GLY A 38 5.22 -8.63 -1.36
C GLY A 38 4.89 -10.03 -0.86
N ARG A 39 4.39 -10.93 -1.71
CA ARG A 39 3.98 -12.29 -1.33
C ARG A 39 5.15 -13.26 -1.17
N ASP A 40 6.22 -13.07 -1.93
CA ASP A 40 7.37 -13.97 -1.95
C ASP A 40 8.38 -13.70 -0.82
N PHE A 41 8.04 -12.80 0.09
CA PHE A 41 8.88 -12.49 1.23
C PHE A 41 8.63 -13.48 2.38
N SER A 42 9.67 -13.80 3.14
CA SER A 42 9.57 -14.64 4.33
C SER A 42 8.61 -14.07 5.39
N VAL A 43 8.48 -12.75 5.44
CA VAL A 43 7.42 -12.02 6.16
C VAL A 43 6.85 -11.00 5.18
N PRO A 44 5.71 -11.27 4.55
CA PRO A 44 5.07 -10.32 3.66
C PRO A 44 4.57 -9.11 4.47
N PHE A 45 4.71 -7.91 3.90
CA PHE A 45 4.26 -6.70 4.58
C PHE A 45 2.74 -6.53 4.47
N THR A 46 2.12 -6.15 5.57
CA THR A 46 0.76 -5.61 5.60
C THR A 46 0.67 -4.45 4.62
N ALA A 47 -0.35 -4.45 3.78
CA ALA A 47 -0.45 -3.52 2.67
C ALA A 47 -1.85 -2.95 2.50
N ILE A 48 -1.92 -1.79 1.85
CA ILE A 48 -3.17 -1.20 1.38
C ILE A 48 -3.31 -1.52 -0.10
N GLU A 49 -4.34 -2.27 -0.46
CA GLU A 49 -4.65 -2.60 -1.84
C GLU A 49 -5.55 -1.54 -2.45
N SER A 50 -5.05 -0.88 -3.49
CA SER A 50 -5.74 0.24 -4.16
C SER A 50 -6.67 -0.18 -5.29
N ALA A 51 -6.92 -1.47 -5.48
CA ALA A 51 -7.77 -2.03 -6.55
C ALA A 51 -7.46 -1.43 -7.95
N PRO A 52 -6.22 -1.57 -8.46
CA PRO A 52 -5.80 -0.91 -9.70
C PRO A 52 -6.65 -1.29 -10.92
N ASP A 53 -7.12 -2.54 -10.99
CA ASP A 53 -7.99 -3.00 -12.08
C ASP A 53 -9.33 -2.28 -12.08
N GLN A 54 -9.93 -2.10 -10.91
CA GLN A 54 -11.19 -1.36 -10.76
C GLN A 54 -10.99 0.12 -11.12
N LEU A 55 -9.90 0.71 -10.67
CA LEU A 55 -9.54 2.09 -10.99
C LEU A 55 -9.38 2.29 -12.51
N GLY A 56 -8.63 1.41 -13.16
CA GLY A 56 -8.43 1.43 -14.61
C GLY A 56 -9.74 1.31 -15.39
N ARG A 57 -10.61 0.35 -15.03
CA ARG A 57 -11.93 0.18 -15.65
C ARG A 57 -12.80 1.43 -15.50
N MET A 58 -12.86 1.99 -14.31
CA MET A 58 -13.66 3.20 -14.06
C MET A 58 -13.13 4.40 -14.83
N ALA A 59 -11.81 4.56 -14.93
CA ALA A 59 -11.20 5.64 -15.72
C ALA A 59 -11.57 5.53 -17.21
N VAL A 60 -11.46 4.34 -17.80
CA VAL A 60 -11.81 4.08 -19.20
C VAL A 60 -13.30 4.31 -19.43
N GLN A 61 -14.17 3.79 -18.57
CA GLN A 61 -15.63 4.00 -18.67
C GLN A 61 -16.00 5.49 -18.64
N GLN A 62 -15.36 6.25 -17.77
CA GLN A 62 -15.59 7.69 -17.66
C GLN A 62 -15.12 8.43 -18.93
N LEU A 63 -13.98 8.03 -19.48
CA LEU A 63 -13.44 8.61 -20.73
C LEU A 63 -14.38 8.32 -21.92
N VAL A 64 -14.77 7.04 -22.11
CA VAL A 64 -15.66 6.63 -23.19
C VAL A 64 -17.00 7.39 -23.12
N ARG A 65 -17.56 7.50 -21.92
CA ARG A 65 -18.81 8.25 -21.71
C ARG A 65 -18.68 9.71 -22.16
N ARG A 66 -17.56 10.36 -21.87
CA ARG A 66 -17.33 11.74 -22.31
C ARG A 66 -17.10 11.87 -23.81
N ILE A 67 -16.46 10.90 -24.43
CA ILE A 67 -16.26 10.86 -25.89
C ILE A 67 -17.59 10.65 -26.63
N GLU A 68 -18.42 9.74 -26.16
CA GLU A 68 -19.70 9.39 -26.80
C GLU A 68 -20.79 10.45 -26.55
N SER A 69 -20.69 11.22 -25.50
CA SER A 69 -21.67 12.23 -25.10
C SER A 69 -21.01 13.59 -24.81
N PRO A 70 -20.38 14.23 -25.80
CA PRO A 70 -19.63 15.49 -25.59
C PRO A 70 -20.50 16.69 -25.18
N LYS A 71 -21.82 16.59 -25.35
CA LYS A 71 -22.79 17.65 -24.98
C LYS A 71 -23.37 17.49 -23.58
N LEU A 72 -22.98 16.45 -22.84
CA LEU A 72 -23.33 16.34 -21.44
C LEU A 72 -22.61 17.45 -20.65
N ASP A 73 -23.40 18.43 -20.23
CA ASP A 73 -22.95 19.48 -19.30
C ASP A 73 -22.85 18.88 -17.88
N GLU A 74 -22.11 17.77 -17.79
CA GLU A 74 -21.86 17.13 -16.51
C GLU A 74 -20.74 17.84 -15.78
N PRO A 75 -20.92 18.19 -14.52
CA PRO A 75 -19.86 18.75 -13.70
C PRO A 75 -18.70 17.77 -13.60
N TYR A 76 -17.52 18.27 -13.29
CA TYR A 76 -16.37 17.41 -13.00
C TYR A 76 -16.71 16.50 -11.84
N VAL A 77 -16.57 15.19 -12.04
CA VAL A 77 -16.86 14.18 -11.02
C VAL A 77 -15.56 13.57 -10.55
N THR A 78 -15.31 13.66 -9.25
CA THR A 78 -14.24 12.95 -8.59
C THR A 78 -14.82 11.69 -7.95
N ARG A 79 -14.26 10.54 -8.28
CA ARG A 79 -14.65 9.25 -7.71
C ARG A 79 -13.53 8.70 -6.86
N PHE A 80 -13.87 8.21 -5.68
CA PHE A 80 -12.98 7.54 -4.76
C PHE A 80 -13.31 6.05 -4.72
N ILE A 81 -12.28 5.23 -4.68
CA ILE A 81 -12.40 3.79 -4.42
C ILE A 81 -11.85 3.57 -3.02
N SER A 82 -12.62 2.87 -2.19
CA SER A 82 -12.15 2.47 -0.87
C SER A 82 -11.08 1.41 -1.01
N PRO A 83 -9.86 1.64 -0.49
CA PRO A 83 -8.83 0.63 -0.47
C PRO A 83 -9.16 -0.45 0.57
N GLU A 84 -8.56 -1.62 0.41
CA GLU A 84 -8.62 -2.72 1.36
C GLU A 84 -7.30 -2.85 2.10
N LEU A 85 -7.36 -3.07 3.42
CA LEU A 85 -6.18 -3.38 4.23
C LEU A 85 -5.98 -4.88 4.25
N LEU A 86 -4.83 -5.33 3.75
CA LEU A 86 -4.39 -6.73 3.80
C LEU A 86 -3.41 -6.91 4.95
N ASP A 87 -3.88 -7.45 6.06
CA ASP A 87 -3.03 -7.78 7.20
C ASP A 87 -2.22 -9.04 6.89
N ARG A 88 -0.90 -8.90 6.85
CA ARG A 88 0.05 -9.98 6.57
C ARG A 88 0.99 -10.27 7.74
N GLY A 89 0.71 -9.70 8.91
CA GLY A 89 1.47 -9.98 10.12
C GLY A 89 2.78 -9.18 10.27
N SER A 90 2.99 -8.12 9.50
CA SER A 90 4.19 -7.27 9.60
C SER A 90 4.06 -6.13 10.62
N THR A 91 2.99 -6.12 11.38
CA THR A 91 2.75 -5.14 12.44
C THR A 91 2.53 -5.80 13.79
N ALA A 92 2.99 -5.18 14.84
CA ALA A 92 2.79 -5.62 16.22
C ALA A 92 2.54 -4.42 17.13
N ALA A 93 1.96 -4.68 18.30
CA ALA A 93 1.84 -3.68 19.34
C ALA A 93 3.25 -3.18 19.75
N PRO A 94 3.40 -1.90 20.11
CA PRO A 94 4.66 -1.39 20.60
C PRO A 94 5.09 -2.17 21.83
N SER A 95 6.38 -2.51 21.92
CA SER A 95 6.93 -3.12 23.11
C SER A 95 6.77 -2.15 24.28
N SER A 96 6.28 -2.64 25.42
CA SER A 96 6.08 -1.85 26.65
C SER A 96 7.41 -1.53 27.38
N ALA A 97 8.54 -1.59 26.70
CA ALA A 97 9.80 -1.15 27.28
C ALA A 97 9.70 0.36 27.59
N PRO A 98 9.94 0.79 28.83
CA PRO A 98 9.94 2.21 29.15
C PRO A 98 11.01 2.88 28.30
N ASN A 99 10.60 3.95 27.65
CA ASN A 99 11.49 4.82 26.90
C ASN A 99 12.47 5.44 27.92
N SER A 100 13.59 4.78 28.16
CA SER A 100 14.64 5.32 29.00
C SER A 100 15.36 6.39 28.20
N ASP A 101 15.06 7.61 28.55
CA ASP A 101 15.82 8.85 28.38
C ASP A 101 16.15 9.29 26.95
N ARG A 102 15.43 10.27 26.56
CA ARG A 102 15.97 11.34 25.71
C ARG A 102 16.35 12.53 26.58
#